data_5cb9aa0de0ae6b61d08f0c55e209dd7e
#
_entry.id   5cb9aa0de0ae6b61d08f0c55e209dd7e
#
_cell.length_a   1.000
_cell.length_b   1.000
_cell.length_c   1.000
_cell.angle_alpha   90.00
_cell.angle_beta   90.00
_cell.angle_gamma   90.00
#
_symmetry.space_group_name_H-M   'P 1'
#
loop_
_entity.id
_entity.type
_entity.pdbx_description
1 polymer ?
#
loop_
_entity_poly.entity_id
_entity_poly.type
_entity_poly.pdbx_seq_one_letter_code
_entity_poly.pdbx_strand_id
1 'polypeptide(L)'
;MKEIFFNEPLKIKSSINNVKKFLISNKPLHGPGENILKIKQLLLKNFGFRNVFLTNSCTSALEICSLAINLKPSDEIIVPSFSFITSASSFARTGCKIKFCDIEKKTLMPSLKNISSCITKKTRAIVIVHYQGYSVDYIEKLKKICNSKKIFLIEDAAQAFGSY
;
A
#
# COMPACT_ATOMS: atom_id res chain seq x y z
N MET A 1 16.46 20.75 -24.39
CA MET A 1 15.52 19.75 -23.78
C MET A 1 15.16 20.23 -22.38
N LYS A 2 13.88 20.15 -22.01
CA LYS A 2 13.45 20.48 -20.66
C LYS A 2 13.92 19.36 -19.72
N GLU A 3 14.63 19.70 -18.65
CA GLU A 3 15.09 18.73 -17.67
C GLU A 3 13.89 18.13 -16.94
N ILE A 4 13.81 16.79 -16.89
CA ILE A 4 12.75 16.06 -16.18
C ILE A 4 13.35 15.55 -14.88
N PHE A 5 12.90 16.09 -13.76
CA PHE A 5 13.32 15.63 -12.44
C PHE A 5 12.65 14.34 -12.07
N PHE A 6 13.38 13.45 -11.40
CA PHE A 6 12.84 12.15 -10.91
C PHE A 6 11.68 12.35 -9.93
N ASN A 7 11.70 13.42 -9.15
CA ASN A 7 10.69 13.71 -8.15
C ASN A 7 10.40 15.22 -8.13
N GLU A 8 9.33 15.63 -8.82
CA GLU A 8 8.88 17.01 -8.83
C GLU A 8 7.48 17.11 -8.17
N PRO A 9 7.36 17.81 -7.04
CA PRO A 9 6.08 17.97 -6.38
C PRO A 9 5.11 18.81 -7.22
N LEU A 10 3.89 18.32 -7.38
CA LEU A 10 2.83 19.03 -8.09
C LEU A 10 2.38 20.27 -7.30
N LYS A 11 2.61 21.46 -7.87
CA LYS A 11 2.25 22.75 -7.26
C LYS A 11 0.92 23.26 -7.84
N ILE A 12 -0.17 23.01 -7.16
CA ILE A 12 -1.50 23.49 -7.54
C ILE A 12 -1.84 24.75 -6.73
N LYS A 13 -2.02 25.90 -7.39
CA LYS A 13 -2.32 27.20 -6.72
C LYS A 13 -3.53 27.13 -5.81
N SER A 14 -4.61 26.47 -6.24
CA SER A 14 -5.81 26.28 -5.42
C SER A 14 -5.55 25.50 -4.14
N SER A 15 -4.75 24.45 -4.21
CA SER A 15 -4.36 23.65 -3.04
C SER A 15 -3.53 24.46 -2.05
N ILE A 16 -2.56 25.23 -2.54
CA ILE A 16 -1.75 26.13 -1.72
C ILE A 16 -2.63 27.16 -1.00
N ASN A 17 -3.57 27.79 -1.72
CA ASN A 17 -4.49 28.75 -1.15
C ASN A 17 -5.42 28.13 -0.09
N ASN A 18 -5.88 26.89 -0.30
CA ASN A 18 -6.71 26.18 0.66
C ASN A 18 -5.93 25.85 1.94
N VAL A 19 -4.68 25.38 1.81
CA VAL A 19 -3.80 25.15 2.98
C VAL A 19 -3.55 26.45 3.72
N LYS A 20 -3.22 27.56 3.02
CA LYS A 20 -3.04 28.87 3.64
C LYS A 20 -4.28 29.32 4.40
N LYS A 21 -5.46 29.25 3.78
CA LYS A 21 -6.74 29.61 4.44
C LYS A 21 -6.98 28.76 5.69
N PHE A 22 -6.67 27.46 5.63
CA PHE A 22 -6.85 26.58 6.77
C PHE A 22 -5.89 26.93 7.92
N LEU A 23 -4.60 27.21 7.62
CA LEU A 23 -3.60 27.55 8.63
C LEU A 23 -3.88 28.88 9.36
N ILE A 24 -4.47 29.88 8.68
CA ILE A 24 -4.86 31.15 9.29
C ILE A 24 -6.25 31.09 9.93
N SER A 25 -7.00 29.98 9.78
CA SER A 25 -8.26 29.78 10.48
C SER A 25 -8.00 29.30 11.90
N ASN A 26 -8.86 29.68 12.85
CA ASN A 26 -8.77 29.17 14.24
C ASN A 26 -9.27 27.72 14.39
N LYS A 27 -9.23 26.91 13.30
CA LYS A 27 -9.64 25.51 13.34
C LYS A 27 -8.53 24.62 13.92
N PRO A 28 -8.88 23.59 14.69
CA PRO A 28 -7.89 22.66 15.24
C PRO A 28 -7.09 21.96 14.11
N LEU A 29 -5.78 21.87 14.30
CA LEU A 29 -4.85 21.17 13.39
C LEU A 29 -4.63 19.69 13.76
N HIS A 30 -5.43 19.16 14.68
CA HIS A 30 -5.26 17.81 15.23
C HIS A 30 -6.49 16.94 15.03
N GLY A 31 -6.31 15.63 15.13
CA GLY A 31 -7.38 14.64 15.19
C GLY A 31 -8.19 14.47 13.91
N PRO A 32 -9.33 13.80 13.96
CA PRO A 32 -10.22 13.57 12.83
C PRO A 32 -11.00 14.85 12.48
N GLY A 33 -10.30 15.85 11.92
CA GLY A 33 -10.87 17.10 11.50
C GLY A 33 -11.80 16.97 10.28
N GLU A 34 -12.53 18.05 9.99
CA GLU A 34 -13.50 18.14 8.87
C GLU A 34 -12.92 17.70 7.52
N ASN A 35 -11.65 18.03 7.24
CA ASN A 35 -10.99 17.67 5.99
C ASN A 35 -10.75 16.16 5.87
N ILE A 36 -10.42 15.48 6.96
CA ILE A 36 -10.29 14.03 7.01
C ILE A 36 -11.61 13.35 6.67
N LEU A 37 -12.71 13.83 7.26
CA LEU A 37 -14.05 13.30 6.97
C LEU A 37 -14.43 13.50 5.49
N LYS A 38 -14.16 14.68 4.92
CA LYS A 38 -14.38 14.96 3.50
C LYS A 38 -13.58 14.03 2.59
N ILE A 39 -12.30 13.82 2.88
CA ILE A 39 -11.45 12.90 2.11
C ILE A 39 -11.98 11.47 2.19
N LYS A 40 -12.34 10.99 3.38
CA LYS A 40 -12.95 9.66 3.55
C LYS A 40 -14.20 9.50 2.69
N GLN A 41 -15.10 10.48 2.73
CA GLN A 41 -16.33 10.46 1.93
C GLN A 41 -16.06 10.45 0.43
N LEU A 42 -15.10 11.26 -0.04
CA LEU A 42 -14.70 11.28 -1.44
C LEU A 42 -14.13 9.93 -1.90
N LEU A 43 -13.28 9.31 -1.09
CA LEU A 43 -12.71 8.00 -1.41
C LEU A 43 -13.76 6.89 -1.43
N LEU A 44 -14.66 6.87 -0.45
CA LEU A 44 -15.78 5.92 -0.43
C LEU A 44 -16.67 6.07 -1.67
N LYS A 45 -17.01 7.32 -2.03
CA LYS A 45 -17.90 7.61 -3.16
C LYS A 45 -17.27 7.30 -4.51
N ASN A 46 -16.02 7.71 -4.72
CA ASN A 46 -15.40 7.69 -6.05
C ASN A 46 -14.73 6.35 -6.38
N PHE A 47 -14.29 5.58 -5.37
CA PHE A 47 -13.56 4.33 -5.56
C PHE A 47 -14.31 3.10 -5.04
N GLY A 48 -15.48 3.25 -4.47
CA GLY A 48 -16.30 2.12 -3.98
C GLY A 48 -15.67 1.35 -2.82
N PHE A 49 -14.74 1.94 -2.07
CA PHE A 49 -14.15 1.31 -0.90
C PHE A 49 -15.21 1.03 0.17
N ARG A 50 -15.11 -0.09 0.88
CA ARG A 50 -15.99 -0.37 2.02
C ARG A 50 -15.62 0.44 3.26
N ASN A 51 -14.33 0.59 3.51
CA ASN A 51 -13.79 1.33 4.64
C ASN A 51 -12.56 2.13 4.19
N VAL A 52 -12.36 3.29 4.79
CA VAL A 52 -11.20 4.15 4.54
C VAL A 52 -10.62 4.59 5.87
N PHE A 53 -9.33 4.36 6.06
CA PHE A 53 -8.52 4.85 7.16
C PHE A 53 -7.39 5.68 6.59
N LEU A 54 -7.23 6.90 7.09
CA LEU A 54 -6.18 7.81 6.64
C LEU A 54 -5.01 7.76 7.62
N THR A 55 -3.82 7.67 7.06
CA THR A 55 -2.54 7.67 7.80
C THR A 55 -1.64 8.78 7.27
N ASN A 56 -0.59 9.10 7.98
CA ASN A 56 0.38 10.11 7.58
C ASN A 56 1.36 9.61 6.50
N SER A 57 1.44 8.30 6.29
CA SER A 57 2.29 7.67 5.27
C SER A 57 1.79 6.27 4.92
N CYS A 58 2.20 5.76 3.75
CA CYS A 58 1.97 4.36 3.40
C CYS A 58 2.69 3.40 4.36
N THR A 59 3.88 3.75 4.83
CA THR A 59 4.60 2.99 5.88
C THR A 59 3.73 2.76 7.10
N SER A 60 3.11 3.82 7.64
CA SER A 60 2.20 3.70 8.79
C SER A 60 0.97 2.85 8.47
N ALA A 61 0.45 2.93 7.23
CA ALA A 61 -0.65 2.06 6.80
C ALA A 61 -0.24 0.58 6.81
N LEU A 62 0.94 0.25 6.29
CA LEU A 62 1.47 -1.12 6.29
C LEU A 62 1.74 -1.63 7.71
N GLU A 63 2.26 -0.78 8.61
CA GLU A 63 2.43 -1.11 10.03
C GLU A 63 1.09 -1.42 10.71
N ILE A 64 0.06 -0.61 10.44
CA ILE A 64 -1.30 -0.88 10.94
C ILE A 64 -1.85 -2.19 10.38
N CYS A 65 -1.64 -2.49 9.08
CA CYS A 65 -2.02 -3.77 8.49
C CYS A 65 -1.34 -4.94 9.22
N SER A 66 -0.04 -4.84 9.52
CA SER A 66 0.70 -5.89 10.21
C SER A 66 0.13 -6.20 11.60
N LEU A 67 -0.29 -5.16 12.33
CA LEU A 67 -0.94 -5.30 13.64
C LEU A 67 -2.36 -5.86 13.51
N ALA A 68 -3.14 -5.36 12.53
CA ALA A 68 -4.54 -5.75 12.34
C ALA A 68 -4.70 -7.25 11.99
N ILE A 69 -3.75 -7.83 11.25
CA ILE A 69 -3.77 -9.26 10.93
C ILE A 69 -3.16 -10.15 12.02
N ASN A 70 -2.68 -9.54 13.11
CA ASN A 70 -2.15 -10.20 14.31
C ASN A 70 -1.06 -11.25 13.98
N LEU A 71 0.00 -10.80 13.30
CA LEU A 71 1.12 -11.63 12.91
C LEU A 71 1.88 -12.18 14.11
N LYS A 72 2.35 -13.42 13.96
CA LYS A 72 3.15 -14.13 14.98
C LYS A 72 4.53 -14.46 14.43
N PRO A 73 5.54 -14.69 15.29
CA PRO A 73 6.89 -15.08 14.85
C PRO A 73 6.95 -16.36 14.00
N SER A 74 5.94 -17.22 14.11
CA SER A 74 5.81 -18.45 13.30
C SER A 74 5.29 -18.20 11.89
N ASP A 75 4.67 -17.04 11.64
CA ASP A 75 4.04 -16.71 10.36
C ASP A 75 5.06 -16.27 9.34
N GLU A 76 4.73 -16.48 8.07
CA GLU A 76 5.52 -16.05 6.92
C GLU A 76 4.73 -15.01 6.11
N ILE A 77 5.43 -13.95 5.68
CA ILE A 77 4.91 -12.93 4.79
C ILE A 77 5.70 -12.97 3.49
N ILE A 78 5.02 -13.10 2.36
CA ILE A 78 5.64 -13.04 1.04
C ILE A 78 5.67 -11.58 0.58
N VAL A 79 6.85 -11.09 0.19
CA VAL A 79 7.09 -9.71 -0.27
C VAL A 79 7.94 -9.76 -1.54
N PRO A 80 7.72 -8.90 -2.54
CA PRO A 80 8.60 -8.80 -3.69
C PRO A 80 10.04 -8.48 -3.27
N SER A 81 11.04 -9.11 -3.91
CA SER A 81 12.46 -8.83 -3.64
C SER A 81 12.90 -7.43 -4.08
N PHE A 82 12.14 -6.82 -5.00
CA PHE A 82 12.33 -5.45 -5.45
C PHE A 82 11.13 -4.59 -5.04
N SER A 83 11.30 -3.80 -4.00
CA SER A 83 10.26 -2.94 -3.44
C SER A 83 10.88 -1.85 -2.55
N PHE A 84 10.05 -0.96 -2.04
CA PHE A 84 10.51 -0.04 -0.99
C PHE A 84 10.70 -0.82 0.32
N ILE A 85 11.72 -0.47 1.09
CA ILE A 85 12.12 -1.22 2.28
C ILE A 85 10.97 -1.43 3.27
N THR A 86 10.05 -0.47 3.41
CA THR A 86 8.94 -0.56 4.36
C THR A 86 7.85 -1.53 3.94
N SER A 87 7.79 -1.93 2.66
CA SER A 87 6.90 -3.02 2.23
C SER A 87 7.25 -4.36 2.89
N ALA A 88 8.47 -4.51 3.40
CA ALA A 88 8.91 -5.67 4.18
C ALA A 88 9.07 -5.35 5.67
N SER A 89 9.77 -4.24 6.02
CA SER A 89 10.14 -3.93 7.41
C SER A 89 8.93 -3.64 8.31
N SER A 90 7.83 -3.12 7.76
CA SER A 90 6.58 -2.91 8.51
C SER A 90 6.01 -4.20 9.09
N PHE A 91 6.25 -5.33 8.44
CA PHE A 91 5.82 -6.65 8.90
C PHE A 91 6.90 -7.33 9.76
N ALA A 92 8.18 -7.18 9.41
CA ALA A 92 9.29 -7.76 10.16
C ALA A 92 9.32 -7.33 11.64
N ARG A 93 8.82 -6.14 11.94
CA ARG A 93 8.69 -5.62 13.32
C ARG A 93 7.83 -6.48 14.25
N THR A 94 6.93 -7.29 13.71
CA THR A 94 6.12 -8.23 14.50
C THR A 94 6.87 -9.51 14.87
N GLY A 95 8.09 -9.69 14.37
CA GLY A 95 8.89 -10.90 14.53
C GLY A 95 8.55 -12.00 13.52
N CYS A 96 7.59 -11.80 12.60
CA CYS A 96 7.27 -12.76 11.56
C CYS A 96 8.43 -12.90 10.55
N LYS A 97 8.44 -14.00 9.79
CA LYS A 97 9.46 -14.24 8.78
C LYS A 97 9.09 -13.59 7.46
N ILE A 98 9.99 -12.79 6.92
CA ILE A 98 9.85 -12.25 5.56
C ILE A 98 10.41 -13.26 4.57
N LYS A 99 9.60 -13.65 3.59
CA LYS A 99 9.99 -14.48 2.47
C LYS A 99 9.96 -13.65 1.20
N PHE A 100 11.14 -13.34 0.69
CA PHE A 100 11.24 -12.59 -0.55
C PHE A 100 10.87 -13.47 -1.75
N CYS A 101 10.04 -12.89 -2.63
CA CYS A 101 9.61 -13.48 -3.88
C CYS A 101 10.37 -12.82 -5.03
N ASP A 102 10.91 -13.63 -5.92
CA ASP A 102 11.65 -13.15 -7.09
C ASP A 102 10.75 -12.39 -8.06
N ILE A 103 11.36 -11.48 -8.81
CA ILE A 103 10.67 -10.61 -9.77
C ILE A 103 11.05 -10.96 -11.20
N GLU A 104 10.20 -10.59 -12.15
CA GLU A 104 10.47 -10.67 -13.58
C GLU A 104 11.32 -9.47 -14.02
N LYS A 105 12.37 -9.71 -14.79
CA LYS A 105 13.30 -8.66 -15.27
C LYS A 105 12.62 -7.54 -16.05
N LYS A 106 11.55 -7.86 -16.79
CA LYS A 106 10.86 -6.89 -17.65
C LYS A 106 9.92 -5.96 -16.89
N THR A 107 9.23 -6.49 -15.88
CA THR A 107 8.18 -5.76 -15.15
C THR A 107 8.63 -5.25 -13.80
N LEU A 108 9.75 -5.77 -13.27
CA LEU A 108 10.22 -5.54 -11.90
C LEU A 108 9.18 -5.94 -10.82
N MET A 109 8.20 -6.75 -11.22
CA MET A 109 7.16 -7.29 -10.34
C MET A 109 7.20 -8.82 -10.35
N PRO A 110 6.78 -9.50 -9.26
CA PRO A 110 6.73 -10.96 -9.26
C PRO A 110 5.64 -11.47 -10.20
N SER A 111 5.87 -12.62 -10.83
CA SER A 111 4.81 -13.33 -11.54
C SER A 111 3.94 -14.14 -10.57
N LEU A 112 2.72 -14.49 -10.99
CA LEU A 112 1.84 -15.35 -10.21
C LEU A 112 2.50 -16.71 -9.91
N LYS A 113 3.33 -17.23 -10.83
CA LYS A 113 4.13 -18.46 -10.65
C LYS A 113 5.12 -18.29 -9.51
N ASN A 114 5.89 -17.18 -9.49
CA ASN A 114 6.89 -16.92 -8.46
C ASN A 114 6.23 -16.80 -7.07
N ILE A 115 5.11 -16.07 -6.99
CA ILE A 115 4.35 -15.95 -5.74
C ILE A 115 3.86 -17.33 -5.28
N SER A 116 3.25 -18.10 -6.18
CA SER A 116 2.68 -19.41 -5.85
C SER A 116 3.74 -20.40 -5.33
N SER A 117 4.95 -20.35 -5.89
CA SER A 117 6.07 -21.19 -5.42
C SER A 117 6.58 -20.81 -4.03
N CYS A 118 6.33 -19.57 -3.60
CA CYS A 118 6.68 -19.11 -2.27
C CYS A 118 5.67 -19.48 -1.19
N ILE A 119 4.43 -19.84 -1.54
CA ILE A 119 3.37 -20.14 -0.56
C ILE A 119 3.69 -21.43 0.21
N THR A 120 3.59 -21.34 1.54
CA THR A 120 3.72 -22.48 2.46
C THR A 120 2.49 -22.56 3.39
N LYS A 121 2.44 -23.58 4.24
CA LYS A 121 1.42 -23.69 5.30
C LYS A 121 1.54 -22.58 6.37
N LYS A 122 2.68 -21.88 6.43
CA LYS A 122 2.94 -20.78 7.36
C LYS A 122 2.64 -19.40 6.74
N THR A 123 2.38 -19.32 5.44
CA THR A 123 2.08 -18.04 4.76
C THR A 123 0.81 -17.44 5.31
N ARG A 124 0.93 -16.29 5.95
CA ARG A 124 -0.17 -15.55 6.55
C ARG A 124 -0.66 -14.39 5.69
N ALA A 125 0.26 -13.72 5.01
CA ALA A 125 -0.08 -12.65 4.06
C ALA A 125 0.86 -12.63 2.86
N ILE A 126 0.40 -12.02 1.79
CA ILE A 126 1.16 -11.70 0.58
C ILE A 126 1.04 -10.21 0.36
N VAL A 127 2.18 -9.52 0.22
CA VAL A 127 2.26 -8.11 -0.16
C VAL A 127 2.56 -8.03 -1.64
N ILE A 128 1.75 -7.30 -2.38
CA ILE A 128 2.00 -6.94 -3.78
C ILE A 128 2.29 -5.45 -3.82
N VAL A 129 3.35 -5.08 -4.52
CA VAL A 129 3.72 -3.68 -4.73
C VAL A 129 3.46 -3.33 -6.19
N HIS A 130 2.59 -2.35 -6.41
CA HIS A 130 2.30 -1.80 -7.74
C HIS A 130 3.38 -0.77 -8.10
N TYR A 131 4.54 -1.28 -8.51
CA TYR A 131 5.75 -0.49 -8.67
C TYR A 131 5.64 0.50 -9.83
N GLN A 132 6.10 1.74 -9.64
CA GLN A 132 6.06 2.84 -10.60
C GLN A 132 4.67 3.15 -11.19
N GLY A 133 3.60 2.81 -10.49
CA GLY A 133 2.24 3.08 -10.94
C GLY A 133 1.64 1.98 -11.84
N TYR A 134 2.37 0.90 -12.10
CA TYR A 134 1.84 -0.23 -12.87
C TYR A 134 1.12 -1.21 -11.96
N SER A 135 -0.12 -1.53 -12.28
CA SER A 135 -0.86 -2.60 -11.60
C SER A 135 -0.47 -3.97 -12.16
N VAL A 136 -0.55 -5.00 -11.31
CA VAL A 136 -0.38 -6.38 -11.77
C VAL A 136 -1.70 -6.88 -12.40
N ASP A 137 -1.62 -7.51 -13.56
CA ASP A 137 -2.77 -8.01 -14.33
C ASP A 137 -3.42 -9.27 -13.75
N TYR A 138 -2.74 -9.93 -12.82
CA TYR A 138 -3.19 -11.19 -12.21
C TYR A 138 -3.82 -11.02 -10.81
N ILE A 139 -4.10 -9.79 -10.36
CA ILE A 139 -4.54 -9.53 -8.98
C ILE A 139 -5.80 -10.32 -8.60
N GLU A 140 -6.78 -10.42 -9.49
CA GLU A 140 -8.00 -11.19 -9.23
C GLU A 140 -7.75 -12.71 -9.12
N LYS A 141 -6.78 -13.23 -9.89
CA LYS A 141 -6.36 -14.64 -9.76
C LYS A 141 -5.66 -14.87 -8.43
N LEU A 142 -4.77 -13.95 -8.04
CA LEU A 142 -4.07 -14.02 -6.76
C LEU A 142 -5.05 -13.94 -5.58
N LYS A 143 -6.03 -13.04 -5.65
CA LYS A 143 -7.09 -12.91 -4.65
C LYS A 143 -7.88 -14.21 -4.44
N LYS A 144 -8.21 -14.93 -5.53
CA LYS A 144 -8.87 -16.25 -5.43
C LYS A 144 -7.97 -17.27 -4.71
N ILE A 145 -6.67 -17.29 -5.01
CA ILE A 145 -5.69 -18.16 -4.33
C ILE A 145 -5.61 -17.79 -2.84
N CYS A 146 -5.48 -16.52 -2.53
CA CYS A 146 -5.41 -16.04 -1.15
C CYS A 146 -6.66 -16.42 -0.36
N ASN A 147 -7.85 -16.22 -0.92
CA ASN A 147 -9.12 -16.58 -0.27
C ASN A 147 -9.23 -18.08 -0.01
N SER A 148 -8.86 -18.92 -0.98
CA SER A 148 -8.93 -20.39 -0.83
C SER A 148 -8.00 -20.92 0.26
N LYS A 149 -6.90 -20.21 0.52
CA LYS A 149 -5.87 -20.57 1.51
C LYS A 149 -5.95 -19.78 2.81
N LYS A 150 -6.94 -18.88 2.94
CA LYS A 150 -7.09 -17.97 4.10
C LYS A 150 -5.84 -17.10 4.33
N ILE A 151 -5.21 -16.65 3.25
CA ILE A 151 -4.06 -15.74 3.24
C ILE A 151 -4.57 -14.32 3.04
N PHE A 152 -4.05 -13.34 3.77
CA PHE A 152 -4.35 -11.94 3.55
C PHE A 152 -3.59 -11.43 2.32
N LEU A 153 -4.30 -10.72 1.44
CA LEU A 153 -3.69 -10.00 0.32
C LEU A 153 -3.60 -8.52 0.68
N ILE A 154 -2.39 -7.96 0.60
CA ILE A 154 -2.10 -6.56 0.88
C ILE A 154 -1.52 -5.95 -0.39
N GLU A 155 -2.15 -4.90 -0.88
CA GLU A 155 -1.71 -4.16 -2.06
C GLU A 155 -1.06 -2.85 -1.61
N ASP A 156 0.25 -2.75 -1.78
CA ASP A 156 1.00 -1.51 -1.61
C ASP A 156 0.91 -0.70 -2.91
N ALA A 157 -0.03 0.23 -2.94
CA ALA A 157 -0.29 1.11 -4.06
C ALA A 157 0.25 2.54 -3.81
N ALA A 158 1.31 2.70 -3.02
CA ALA A 158 1.88 4.00 -2.69
C ALA A 158 2.20 4.85 -3.94
N GLN A 159 2.58 4.19 -5.04
CA GLN A 159 2.89 4.83 -6.32
C GLN A 159 1.80 4.65 -7.38
N ALA A 160 0.72 3.92 -7.08
CA ALA A 160 -0.27 3.45 -8.05
C ALA A 160 -1.70 3.83 -7.69
N PHE A 161 -1.91 4.78 -6.77
CA PHE A 161 -3.25 5.18 -6.39
C PHE A 161 -4.02 5.76 -7.58
N GLY A 162 -5.13 5.13 -7.96
CA GLY A 162 -5.94 5.51 -9.12
C GLY A 162 -5.42 4.99 -10.47
N SER A 163 -4.39 4.13 -10.50
CA SER A 163 -4.00 3.38 -11.71
C SER A 163 -5.00 2.26 -12.00
N TYR A 164 -5.16 1.93 -13.30
CA TYR A 164 -6.09 0.91 -13.80
C TYR A 164 -5.31 -0.23 -14.44
#